data_3477f4c6cdf3f32232d1bfee4988ea53
#
_entry.id   3477f4c6cdf3f32232d1bfee4988ea53
#
_cell.length_a   1.000
_cell.length_b   1.000
_cell.length_c   1.000
_cell.angle_alpha   90.00
_cell.angle_beta   90.00
_cell.angle_gamma   90.00
#
_symmetry.space_group_name_H-M   'P 1'
#
loop_
_entity.id
_entity.type
_entity.pdbx_description
1 polymer ?
#
loop_
_entity_poly.entity_id
_entity_poly.type
_entity_poly.pdbx_seq_one_letter_code
_entity_poly.pdbx_strand_id
1 'polypeptide(L)'
;MQIIAFISGKGGVGKTTLAANIAVALAQRRKKVLLIDLDPQNAQRFHLSMDPDEIAGLVREGIASTSVFDSPFNVSFIPFGRVTEAELEDFEAQLKLNPQWVADGVRSLGQYVYDFVVLDTPPGPSVYLQQALTAAHRALVVLLADAASFATIEKISSLVEEHTAGRDDFQGMHFLINQMPINSKLGHQVRSALYANYASQLVPASIHRDSRVSQALAFERPVLQYEPGCKASLDIQYVADWIINSTEQ
;
A
#
# COMPACT_ATOMS: atom_id res chain seq x y z
N MET A 1 -2.53 -16.80 -2.09
CA MET A 1 -1.78 -15.52 -2.06
C MET A 1 -2.69 -14.42 -2.57
N GLN A 2 -2.80 -13.31 -1.83
CA GLN A 2 -3.58 -12.13 -2.22
C GLN A 2 -2.64 -10.95 -2.44
N ILE A 3 -2.78 -10.23 -3.55
CA ILE A 3 -1.97 -9.06 -3.89
C ILE A 3 -2.83 -7.81 -3.72
N ILE A 4 -2.38 -6.87 -2.89
CA ILE A 4 -3.11 -5.64 -2.55
C ILE A 4 -2.25 -4.44 -2.96
N ALA A 5 -2.74 -3.63 -3.89
CA ALA A 5 -2.09 -2.38 -4.27
C ALA A 5 -2.60 -1.22 -3.42
N PHE A 6 -1.70 -0.53 -2.75
CA PHE A 6 -1.97 0.74 -2.09
C PHE A 6 -1.74 1.87 -3.09
N ILE A 7 -2.78 2.62 -3.39
CA ILE A 7 -2.76 3.66 -4.41
C ILE A 7 -3.38 4.96 -3.89
N SER A 8 -3.07 6.09 -4.52
CA SER A 8 -3.68 7.38 -4.18
C SER A 8 -3.62 8.36 -5.35
N GLY A 9 -4.63 9.22 -5.45
CA GLY A 9 -4.69 10.26 -6.48
C GLY A 9 -3.79 11.47 -6.20
N LYS A 10 -3.30 11.64 -4.95
CA LYS A 10 -2.40 12.73 -4.54
C LYS A 10 -1.37 12.25 -3.52
N GLY A 11 -0.25 13.01 -3.42
CA GLY A 11 0.79 12.77 -2.41
C GLY A 11 0.37 13.19 -1.00
N GLY A 12 1.10 12.69 0.01
CA GLY A 12 0.94 13.10 1.42
C GLY A 12 -0.29 12.53 2.13
N VAL A 13 -1.03 11.60 1.53
CA VAL A 13 -2.21 10.98 2.16
C VAL A 13 -1.85 9.89 3.19
N GLY A 14 -0.57 9.54 3.32
CA GLY A 14 -0.08 8.51 4.24
C GLY A 14 -0.17 7.09 3.68
N LYS A 15 -0.19 6.91 2.36
CA LYS A 15 -0.25 5.62 1.68
C LYS A 15 0.86 4.67 2.14
N THR A 16 2.13 5.08 1.99
CA THR A 16 3.34 4.34 2.41
C THR A 16 3.29 3.93 3.89
N THR A 17 2.90 4.86 4.76
CA THR A 17 2.71 4.59 6.20
C THR A 17 1.66 3.51 6.45
N LEU A 18 0.52 3.58 5.74
CA LEU A 18 -0.54 2.59 5.89
C LEU A 18 -0.13 1.23 5.31
N ALA A 19 0.54 1.20 4.15
CA ALA A 19 1.03 -0.04 3.55
C ALA A 19 1.94 -0.80 4.53
N ALA A 20 2.95 -0.12 5.14
CA ALA A 20 3.82 -0.73 6.14
C ALA A 20 3.05 -1.21 7.38
N ASN A 21 2.22 -0.35 7.96
CA ASN A 21 1.53 -0.68 9.21
C ASN A 21 0.47 -1.78 9.01
N ILE A 22 -0.24 -1.80 7.89
CA ILE A 22 -1.20 -2.88 7.58
C ILE A 22 -0.44 -4.18 7.30
N ALA A 23 0.69 -4.16 6.60
CA ALA A 23 1.55 -5.34 6.43
C ALA A 23 1.97 -5.93 7.79
N VAL A 24 2.41 -5.09 8.73
CA VAL A 24 2.75 -5.53 10.09
C VAL A 24 1.51 -6.04 10.85
N ALA A 25 0.35 -5.41 10.71
CA ALA A 25 -0.88 -5.87 11.33
C ALA A 25 -1.32 -7.25 10.82
N LEU A 26 -1.16 -7.52 9.53
CA LEU A 26 -1.39 -8.84 8.92
C LEU A 26 -0.39 -9.88 9.46
N ALA A 27 0.90 -9.51 9.57
CA ALA A 27 1.93 -10.40 10.13
C ALA A 27 1.66 -10.75 11.60
N GLN A 28 1.18 -9.80 12.41
CA GLN A 28 0.74 -10.06 13.81
C GLN A 28 -0.41 -11.08 13.89
N ARG A 29 -1.17 -11.26 12.80
CA ARG A 29 -2.22 -12.28 12.65
C ARG A 29 -1.71 -13.59 12.05
N ARG A 30 -0.38 -13.80 12.11
CA ARG A 30 0.32 -15.00 11.62
C ARG A 30 0.18 -15.22 10.11
N LYS A 31 -0.10 -14.17 9.35
CA LYS A 31 -0.06 -14.21 7.89
C LYS A 31 1.38 -13.97 7.43
N LYS A 32 1.81 -14.69 6.40
CA LYS A 32 3.10 -14.46 5.74
C LYS A 32 2.93 -13.30 4.77
N VAL A 33 3.64 -12.21 4.99
CA VAL A 33 3.45 -10.95 4.25
C VAL A 33 4.75 -10.54 3.58
N LEU A 34 4.67 -10.24 2.28
CA LEU A 34 5.69 -9.54 1.52
C LEU A 34 5.20 -8.12 1.23
N LEU A 35 6.01 -7.11 1.54
CA LEU A 35 5.80 -5.75 1.09
C LEU A 35 6.80 -5.42 -0.02
N ILE A 36 6.33 -4.86 -1.14
CA ILE A 36 7.18 -4.41 -2.25
C ILE A 36 6.99 -2.90 -2.40
N ASP A 37 8.09 -2.15 -2.26
CA ASP A 37 8.12 -0.71 -2.49
C ASP A 37 8.32 -0.43 -3.98
N LEU A 38 7.28 0.09 -4.63
CA LEU A 38 7.30 0.54 -6.03
C LEU A 38 7.49 2.06 -6.15
N ASP A 39 7.67 2.78 -5.02
CA ASP A 39 7.87 4.22 -5.04
C ASP A 39 9.39 4.55 -5.13
N PRO A 40 9.85 5.29 -6.15
CA PRO A 40 11.24 5.73 -6.26
C PRO A 40 11.77 6.50 -5.05
N GLN A 41 10.88 7.03 -4.18
CA GLN A 41 11.28 7.65 -2.92
C GLN A 41 11.83 6.65 -1.92
N ASN A 42 11.60 5.35 -2.11
CA ASN A 42 12.12 4.24 -1.30
C ASN A 42 11.87 4.46 0.22
N ALA A 43 10.68 4.95 0.56
CA ALA A 43 10.37 5.40 1.92
C ALA A 43 9.96 4.26 2.87
N GLN A 44 9.61 3.08 2.35
CA GLN A 44 9.25 1.91 3.16
C GLN A 44 10.40 1.44 4.07
N ARG A 45 11.66 1.65 3.65
CA ARG A 45 12.84 1.31 4.46
C ARG A 45 12.84 1.94 5.85
N PHE A 46 12.30 3.16 6.00
CA PHE A 46 12.20 3.84 7.29
C PHE A 46 11.10 3.27 8.18
N HIS A 47 10.05 2.71 7.59
CA HIS A 47 8.96 2.07 8.34
C HIS A 47 9.32 0.66 8.81
N LEU A 48 10.26 0.00 8.13
CA LEU A 48 10.62 -1.40 8.37
C LEU A 48 12.02 -1.58 8.97
N SER A 49 12.64 -0.48 9.45
CA SER A 49 13.96 -0.48 10.11
C SER A 49 15.05 -1.12 9.25
N MET A 50 15.08 -0.79 7.96
CA MET A 50 16.13 -1.26 7.05
C MET A 50 17.40 -0.44 7.26
N ASP A 51 18.56 -1.10 7.11
CA ASP A 51 19.85 -0.42 7.14
C ASP A 51 19.87 0.75 6.15
N PRO A 52 20.17 1.98 6.60
CA PRO A 52 20.19 3.15 5.72
C PRO A 52 21.27 3.07 4.64
N ASP A 53 22.32 2.26 4.82
CA ASP A 53 23.40 2.10 3.86
C ASP A 53 23.13 1.03 2.80
N GLU A 54 22.05 0.25 2.96
CA GLU A 54 21.66 -0.74 1.97
C GLU A 54 21.23 -0.07 0.65
N ILE A 55 21.81 -0.56 -0.44
CA ILE A 55 21.56 -0.05 -1.81
C ILE A 55 20.76 -1.01 -2.67
N ALA A 56 20.71 -2.29 -2.28
CA ALA A 56 19.99 -3.33 -3.02
C ALA A 56 18.48 -3.07 -3.05
N GLY A 57 17.80 -3.68 -4.00
CA GLY A 57 16.35 -3.59 -4.13
C GLY A 57 15.84 -3.89 -5.52
N LEU A 58 14.58 -3.58 -5.70
CA LEU A 58 13.75 -3.92 -6.84
C LEU A 58 14.40 -3.62 -8.20
N VAL A 59 14.99 -2.41 -8.33
CA VAL A 59 15.53 -1.94 -9.62
C VAL A 59 16.72 -2.76 -10.09
N ARG A 60 17.61 -3.16 -9.17
CA ARG A 60 18.84 -3.89 -9.52
C ARG A 60 18.68 -5.39 -9.51
N GLU A 61 17.86 -5.92 -8.63
CA GLU A 61 17.76 -7.36 -8.36
C GLU A 61 16.44 -7.96 -8.84
N GLY A 62 15.46 -7.11 -9.17
CA GLY A 62 14.13 -7.54 -9.53
C GLY A 62 13.32 -8.09 -8.35
N ILE A 63 12.22 -8.77 -8.65
CA ILE A 63 11.41 -9.48 -7.67
C ILE A 63 11.92 -10.94 -7.63
N ALA A 64 12.86 -11.20 -6.74
CA ALA A 64 13.47 -12.52 -6.56
C ALA A 64 13.68 -12.80 -5.07
N SER A 65 13.88 -14.06 -4.72
CA SER A 65 14.17 -14.45 -3.33
C SER A 65 15.43 -13.80 -2.75
N THR A 66 16.38 -13.44 -3.61
CA THR A 66 17.65 -12.77 -3.25
C THR A 66 17.47 -11.30 -2.92
N SER A 67 16.39 -10.65 -3.39
CA SER A 67 16.08 -9.25 -3.11
C SER A 67 15.16 -9.04 -1.90
N VAL A 68 14.77 -10.13 -1.21
CA VAL A 68 13.89 -10.07 -0.06
C VAL A 68 14.68 -9.88 1.23
N PHE A 69 14.34 -8.85 1.97
CA PHE A 69 14.84 -8.55 3.31
C PHE A 69 13.80 -8.93 4.35
N ASP A 70 14.24 -9.42 5.50
CA ASP A 70 13.37 -9.67 6.64
C ASP A 70 13.41 -8.50 7.62
N SER A 71 12.27 -7.85 7.82
CA SER A 71 12.17 -6.80 8.83
C SER A 71 12.05 -7.38 10.25
N PRO A 72 12.43 -6.62 11.30
CA PRO A 72 12.25 -7.05 12.69
C PRO A 72 10.77 -7.17 13.10
N PHE A 73 9.84 -6.87 12.21
CA PHE A 73 8.39 -6.87 12.44
C PHE A 73 7.67 -8.06 11.78
N ASN A 74 8.42 -9.11 11.38
CA ASN A 74 7.92 -10.32 10.71
C ASN A 74 7.24 -10.02 9.35
N VAL A 75 7.67 -8.97 8.67
CA VAL A 75 7.28 -8.65 7.29
C VAL A 75 8.52 -8.84 6.42
N SER A 76 8.42 -9.68 5.40
CA SER A 76 9.40 -9.74 4.33
C SER A 76 9.23 -8.52 3.43
N PHE A 77 10.31 -7.98 2.90
CA PHE A 77 10.28 -6.67 2.26
C PHE A 77 11.26 -6.62 1.08
N ILE A 78 10.80 -6.05 -0.04
CA ILE A 78 11.64 -5.68 -1.20
C ILE A 78 11.60 -4.16 -1.30
N PRO A 79 12.69 -3.44 -0.98
CA PRO A 79 12.79 -1.99 -1.15
C PRO A 79 12.88 -1.64 -2.64
N PHE A 80 12.54 -0.40 -2.99
CA PHE A 80 12.81 0.10 -4.34
C PHE A 80 14.32 0.07 -4.66
N GLY A 81 15.15 0.33 -3.67
CA GLY A 81 16.59 0.43 -3.77
C GLY A 81 17.06 1.88 -3.99
N ARG A 82 18.38 2.09 -3.86
CA ARG A 82 19.00 3.38 -4.18
C ARG A 82 19.53 3.31 -5.61
N VAL A 83 19.06 4.19 -6.45
CA VAL A 83 19.34 4.19 -7.87
C VAL A 83 19.78 5.59 -8.34
N THR A 84 20.58 5.62 -9.40
CA THR A 84 20.88 6.84 -10.17
C THR A 84 19.70 7.20 -11.08
N GLU A 85 19.68 8.42 -11.59
CA GLU A 85 18.67 8.86 -12.54
C GLU A 85 18.65 7.99 -13.81
N ALA A 86 19.82 7.63 -14.33
CA ALA A 86 19.93 6.76 -15.50
C ALA A 86 19.36 5.34 -15.25
N GLU A 87 19.67 4.73 -14.10
CA GLU A 87 19.08 3.43 -13.71
C GLU A 87 17.56 3.50 -13.58
N LEU A 88 17.04 4.64 -13.08
CA LEU A 88 15.60 4.86 -12.96
C LEU A 88 14.94 4.95 -14.33
N GLU A 89 15.50 5.73 -15.26
CA GLU A 89 15.00 5.88 -16.64
C GLU A 89 15.00 4.53 -17.37
N ASP A 90 16.09 3.78 -17.29
CA ASP A 90 16.20 2.44 -17.89
C ASP A 90 15.15 1.48 -17.32
N PHE A 91 14.96 1.50 -16.00
CA PHE A 91 13.96 0.66 -15.34
C PHE A 91 12.53 1.03 -15.74
N GLU A 92 12.20 2.33 -15.80
CA GLU A 92 10.89 2.77 -16.28
C GLU A 92 10.62 2.39 -17.74
N ALA A 93 11.65 2.46 -18.58
CA ALA A 93 11.57 2.00 -19.98
C ALA A 93 11.28 0.48 -20.05
N GLN A 94 11.96 -0.31 -19.23
CA GLN A 94 11.71 -1.76 -19.10
C GLN A 94 10.27 -2.06 -18.63
N LEU A 95 9.77 -1.35 -17.62
CA LEU A 95 8.40 -1.53 -17.13
C LEU A 95 7.34 -1.17 -18.17
N LYS A 96 7.57 -0.13 -18.99
CA LYS A 96 6.68 0.24 -20.10
C LYS A 96 6.63 -0.85 -21.18
N LEU A 97 7.76 -1.51 -21.46
CA LEU A 97 7.83 -2.61 -22.42
C LEU A 97 7.23 -3.93 -21.89
N ASN A 98 7.22 -4.11 -20.58
CA ASN A 98 6.65 -5.31 -19.94
C ASN A 98 5.61 -4.94 -18.88
N PRO A 99 4.33 -4.75 -19.22
CA PRO A 99 3.27 -4.41 -18.27
C PRO A 99 2.99 -5.48 -17.20
N GLN A 100 3.44 -6.72 -17.42
CA GLN A 100 3.27 -7.85 -16.49
C GLN A 100 4.47 -8.06 -15.55
N TRP A 101 5.48 -7.19 -15.60
CA TRP A 101 6.77 -7.40 -14.91
C TRP A 101 6.60 -7.67 -13.41
N VAL A 102 5.78 -6.86 -12.70
CA VAL A 102 5.50 -7.07 -11.27
C VAL A 102 4.69 -8.35 -11.05
N ALA A 103 3.68 -8.60 -11.86
CA ALA A 103 2.84 -9.79 -11.74
C ALA A 103 3.66 -11.08 -11.95
N ASP A 104 4.53 -11.10 -12.95
CA ASP A 104 5.40 -12.24 -13.24
C ASP A 104 6.44 -12.44 -12.14
N GLY A 105 7.04 -11.35 -11.66
CA GLY A 105 7.99 -11.38 -10.56
C GLY A 105 7.37 -11.95 -9.28
N VAL A 106 6.20 -11.45 -8.87
CA VAL A 106 5.48 -11.98 -7.70
C VAL A 106 5.11 -13.46 -7.89
N ARG A 107 4.68 -13.84 -9.09
CA ARG A 107 4.35 -15.24 -9.41
C ARG A 107 5.57 -16.14 -9.30
N SER A 108 6.76 -15.66 -9.69
CA SER A 108 8.03 -16.41 -9.63
C SER A 108 8.48 -16.76 -8.21
N LEU A 109 8.05 -15.98 -7.20
CA LEU A 109 8.35 -16.26 -5.79
C LEU A 109 7.62 -17.49 -5.24
N GLY A 110 6.63 -17.99 -5.97
CA GLY A 110 5.85 -19.17 -5.59
C GLY A 110 4.55 -18.85 -4.85
N GLN A 111 3.52 -19.56 -5.25
CA GLN A 111 2.13 -19.30 -4.83
C GLN A 111 1.86 -19.48 -3.33
N TYR A 112 2.68 -20.26 -2.62
CA TYR A 112 2.44 -20.65 -1.23
C TYR A 112 3.46 -20.04 -0.24
N VAL A 113 4.35 -19.19 -0.73
CA VAL A 113 5.37 -18.57 0.14
C VAL A 113 4.75 -17.48 1.00
N TYR A 114 3.84 -16.68 0.42
CA TYR A 114 3.17 -15.58 1.09
C TYR A 114 1.64 -15.71 1.04
N ASP A 115 0.97 -15.30 2.12
CA ASP A 115 -0.49 -15.18 2.16
C ASP A 115 -0.91 -13.86 1.49
N PHE A 116 -0.15 -12.78 1.77
CA PHE A 116 -0.40 -11.44 1.24
C PHE A 116 0.87 -10.83 0.64
N VAL A 117 0.70 -10.15 -0.49
CA VAL A 117 1.68 -9.24 -1.08
C VAL A 117 1.10 -7.83 -1.07
N VAL A 118 1.77 -6.89 -0.44
CA VAL A 118 1.41 -5.48 -0.36
C VAL A 118 2.28 -4.69 -1.32
N LEU A 119 1.68 -3.98 -2.27
CA LEU A 119 2.38 -3.13 -3.23
C LEU A 119 2.16 -1.67 -2.82
N ASP A 120 3.23 -0.94 -2.50
CA ASP A 120 3.20 0.50 -2.27
C ASP A 120 3.64 1.24 -3.54
N THR A 121 2.83 2.18 -4.03
CA THR A 121 3.06 2.88 -5.31
C THR A 121 3.36 4.36 -5.10
N PRO A 122 3.99 5.08 -6.03
CA PRO A 122 4.00 6.54 -6.00
C PRO A 122 2.58 7.11 -6.18
N PRO A 123 2.34 8.38 -5.79
CA PRO A 123 1.04 9.01 -5.95
C PRO A 123 0.75 9.35 -7.43
N GLY A 124 -0.51 9.23 -7.83
CA GLY A 124 -0.98 9.59 -9.16
C GLY A 124 -0.63 8.59 -10.26
N PRO A 125 -0.90 8.97 -11.53
CA PRO A 125 -0.61 8.11 -12.68
C PRO A 125 0.90 7.91 -12.87
N SER A 126 1.30 6.66 -13.01
CA SER A 126 2.71 6.27 -13.24
C SER A 126 2.79 4.86 -13.81
N VAL A 127 3.92 4.51 -14.40
CA VAL A 127 4.18 3.14 -14.81
C VAL A 127 4.12 2.16 -13.63
N TYR A 128 4.50 2.59 -12.44
CA TYR A 128 4.43 1.81 -11.22
C TYR A 128 2.99 1.52 -10.78
N LEU A 129 2.10 2.52 -10.90
CA LEU A 129 0.66 2.32 -10.66
C LEU A 129 0.08 1.30 -11.64
N GLN A 130 0.42 1.40 -12.92
CA GLN A 130 0.01 0.42 -13.94
C GLN A 130 0.48 -0.98 -13.56
N GLN A 131 1.76 -1.16 -13.25
CA GLN A 131 2.34 -2.43 -12.83
C GLN A 131 1.63 -3.01 -11.60
N ALA A 132 1.38 -2.18 -10.59
CA ALA A 132 0.70 -2.58 -9.37
C ALA A 132 -0.74 -3.03 -9.64
N LEU A 133 -1.49 -2.28 -10.43
CA LEU A 133 -2.89 -2.60 -10.79
C LEU A 133 -2.97 -3.87 -11.65
N THR A 134 -2.02 -4.05 -12.57
CA THR A 134 -1.93 -5.26 -13.40
C THR A 134 -1.68 -6.52 -12.56
N ALA A 135 -0.95 -6.40 -11.46
CA ALA A 135 -0.66 -7.52 -10.56
C ALA A 135 -1.72 -7.73 -9.46
N ALA A 136 -2.39 -6.66 -9.02
CA ALA A 136 -3.23 -6.69 -7.83
C ALA A 136 -4.54 -7.48 -8.01
N HIS A 137 -4.93 -8.21 -6.97
CA HIS A 137 -6.28 -8.74 -6.83
C HIS A 137 -7.22 -7.71 -6.20
N ARG A 138 -6.69 -6.71 -5.47
CA ARG A 138 -7.47 -5.65 -4.83
C ARG A 138 -6.69 -4.35 -4.81
N ALA A 139 -7.38 -3.23 -5.05
CA ALA A 139 -6.82 -1.89 -4.90
C ALA A 139 -7.38 -1.20 -3.64
N LEU A 140 -6.51 -0.72 -2.74
CA LEU A 140 -6.86 0.15 -1.63
C LEU A 140 -6.48 1.60 -1.97
N VAL A 141 -7.48 2.41 -2.25
CA VAL A 141 -7.33 3.85 -2.55
C VAL A 141 -7.31 4.63 -1.25
N VAL A 142 -6.15 5.14 -0.88
CA VAL A 142 -6.00 5.94 0.34
C VAL A 142 -6.40 7.40 0.08
N LEU A 143 -7.35 7.89 0.87
CA LEU A 143 -7.91 9.23 0.79
C LEU A 143 -7.79 9.96 2.13
N LEU A 144 -7.70 11.28 2.10
CA LEU A 144 -7.97 12.12 3.28
C LEU A 144 -9.47 12.48 3.33
N ALA A 145 -9.97 12.80 4.51
CA ALA A 145 -11.32 13.33 4.69
C ALA A 145 -11.40 14.82 4.30
N ASP A 146 -11.00 15.14 3.05
CA ASP A 146 -10.98 16.49 2.51
C ASP A 146 -11.53 16.56 1.07
N ALA A 147 -11.91 17.76 0.62
CA ALA A 147 -12.48 17.98 -0.71
C ALA A 147 -11.48 17.68 -1.85
N ALA A 148 -10.18 17.91 -1.61
CA ALA A 148 -9.16 17.65 -2.63
C ALA A 148 -8.99 16.16 -2.91
N SER A 149 -9.03 15.30 -1.86
CA SER A 149 -9.05 13.85 -2.05
C SER A 149 -10.31 13.38 -2.74
N PHE A 150 -11.47 13.92 -2.36
CA PHE A 150 -12.75 13.58 -3.01
C PHE A 150 -12.71 13.87 -4.52
N ALA A 151 -12.16 15.01 -4.92
CA ALA A 151 -12.04 15.42 -6.33
C ALA A 151 -11.13 14.48 -7.17
N THR A 152 -10.29 13.65 -6.55
CA THR A 152 -9.43 12.69 -7.27
C THR A 152 -10.09 11.34 -7.53
N ILE A 153 -11.25 11.07 -6.93
CA ILE A 153 -11.87 9.74 -6.96
C ILE A 153 -12.20 9.30 -8.36
N GLU A 154 -12.87 10.14 -9.14
CA GLU A 154 -13.27 9.81 -10.52
C GLU A 154 -12.04 9.43 -11.37
N LYS A 155 -10.99 10.25 -11.30
CA LYS A 155 -9.75 10.00 -12.06
C LYS A 155 -9.07 8.70 -11.64
N ILE A 156 -8.95 8.44 -10.34
CA ILE A 156 -8.29 7.21 -9.87
C ILE A 156 -9.15 5.96 -10.16
N SER A 157 -10.48 6.09 -10.10
CA SER A 157 -11.40 5.00 -10.45
C SER A 157 -11.27 4.63 -11.92
N SER A 158 -11.22 5.63 -12.82
CA SER A 158 -11.00 5.39 -14.26
C SER A 158 -9.68 4.69 -14.55
N LEU A 159 -8.58 5.08 -13.84
CA LEU A 159 -7.29 4.41 -13.97
C LEU A 159 -7.33 2.96 -13.47
N VAL A 160 -8.03 2.69 -12.37
CA VAL A 160 -8.20 1.32 -11.88
C VAL A 160 -8.98 0.51 -12.90
N GLU A 161 -10.10 1.02 -13.42
CA GLU A 161 -10.91 0.35 -14.43
C GLU A 161 -10.10 0.07 -15.71
N GLU A 162 -9.33 1.04 -16.20
CA GLU A 162 -8.47 0.88 -17.38
C GLU A 162 -7.50 -0.31 -17.26
N HIS A 163 -6.87 -0.48 -16.10
CA HIS A 163 -5.84 -1.50 -15.91
C HIS A 163 -6.36 -2.83 -15.34
N THR A 164 -7.63 -2.90 -14.94
CA THR A 164 -8.21 -4.12 -14.36
C THR A 164 -9.42 -4.65 -15.16
N ALA A 165 -9.85 -3.95 -16.20
CA ALA A 165 -10.99 -4.37 -17.02
C ALA A 165 -10.78 -5.77 -17.62
N GLY A 166 -11.81 -6.62 -17.53
CA GLY A 166 -11.78 -7.99 -18.05
C GLY A 166 -10.96 -8.99 -17.23
N ARG A 167 -10.50 -8.62 -16.03
CA ARG A 167 -9.79 -9.52 -15.13
C ARG A 167 -10.75 -10.16 -14.12
N ASP A 168 -10.93 -11.47 -14.22
CA ASP A 168 -11.79 -12.25 -13.32
C ASP A 168 -11.21 -12.39 -11.91
N ASP A 169 -9.89 -12.24 -11.76
CA ASP A 169 -9.18 -12.32 -10.48
C ASP A 169 -9.13 -11.00 -9.70
N PHE A 170 -9.58 -9.89 -10.30
CA PHE A 170 -9.66 -8.59 -9.64
C PHE A 170 -10.93 -8.47 -8.79
N GLN A 171 -10.77 -8.45 -7.48
CA GLN A 171 -11.84 -8.44 -6.47
C GLN A 171 -12.40 -7.04 -6.18
N GLY A 172 -11.85 -6.00 -6.83
CA GLY A 172 -12.36 -4.65 -6.75
C GLY A 172 -11.46 -3.62 -6.08
N MET A 173 -11.94 -2.40 -6.12
CA MET A 173 -11.32 -1.21 -5.55
C MET A 173 -12.07 -0.79 -4.29
N HIS A 174 -11.32 -0.42 -3.23
CA HIS A 174 -11.89 0.03 -1.96
C HIS A 174 -11.23 1.33 -1.50
N PHE A 175 -12.05 2.25 -0.97
CA PHE A 175 -11.59 3.52 -0.43
C PHE A 175 -11.29 3.41 1.06
N LEU A 176 -10.08 3.76 1.47
CA LEU A 176 -9.65 3.82 2.86
C LEU A 176 -9.41 5.28 3.26
N ILE A 177 -10.24 5.80 4.17
CA ILE A 177 -10.08 7.15 4.70
C ILE A 177 -8.98 7.15 5.75
N ASN A 178 -7.93 7.95 5.53
CA ASN A 178 -6.82 8.14 6.45
C ASN A 178 -6.85 9.53 7.10
N GLN A 179 -6.17 9.66 8.23
CA GLN A 179 -6.02 10.89 8.99
C GLN A 179 -7.37 11.57 9.32
N MET A 180 -8.40 10.77 9.58
CA MET A 180 -9.72 11.27 9.95
C MET A 180 -9.64 12.07 11.25
N PRO A 181 -9.95 13.37 11.25
CA PRO A 181 -9.96 14.14 12.48
C PRO A 181 -11.14 13.76 13.37
N ILE A 182 -10.90 13.51 14.65
CA ILE A 182 -11.92 13.01 15.60
C ILE A 182 -13.14 13.95 15.68
N ASN A 183 -12.92 15.27 15.67
CA ASN A 183 -13.97 16.28 15.89
C ASN A 183 -14.19 17.19 14.65
N SER A 184 -13.92 16.71 13.44
CA SER A 184 -14.09 17.53 12.23
C SER A 184 -15.48 17.36 11.63
N LYS A 185 -16.28 18.44 11.65
CA LYS A 185 -17.57 18.47 10.95
C LYS A 185 -17.40 18.21 9.44
N LEU A 186 -16.39 18.83 8.83
CA LEU A 186 -16.06 18.61 7.41
C LEU A 186 -15.66 17.16 7.15
N GLY A 187 -14.81 16.55 7.98
CA GLY A 187 -14.41 15.17 7.84
C GLY A 187 -15.60 14.20 7.88
N HIS A 188 -16.54 14.43 8.80
CA HIS A 188 -17.79 13.65 8.87
C HIS A 188 -18.67 13.86 7.63
N GLN A 189 -18.77 15.08 7.10
CA GLN A 189 -19.53 15.37 5.88
C GLN A 189 -18.92 14.65 4.67
N VAL A 190 -17.58 14.69 4.50
CA VAL A 190 -16.87 13.99 3.42
C VAL A 190 -17.08 12.48 3.53
N ARG A 191 -16.95 11.90 4.74
CA ARG A 191 -17.22 10.48 4.96
C ARG A 191 -18.67 10.11 4.62
N SER A 192 -19.64 10.94 5.00
CA SER A 192 -21.05 10.72 4.67
C SER A 192 -21.30 10.77 3.16
N ALA A 193 -20.66 11.70 2.45
CA ALA A 193 -20.73 11.81 1.00
C ALA A 193 -20.11 10.57 0.31
N LEU A 194 -18.95 10.10 0.81
CA LEU A 194 -18.34 8.85 0.32
C LEU A 194 -19.26 7.66 0.56
N TYR A 195 -19.87 7.56 1.74
CA TYR A 195 -20.80 6.47 2.04
C TYR A 195 -22.03 6.51 1.14
N ALA A 196 -22.59 7.69 0.88
CA ALA A 196 -23.76 7.83 0.01
C ALA A 196 -23.51 7.40 -1.44
N ASN A 197 -22.29 7.59 -1.96
CA ASN A 197 -21.96 7.33 -3.36
C ASN A 197 -21.19 6.02 -3.58
N TYR A 198 -20.46 5.53 -2.56
CA TYR A 198 -19.49 4.44 -2.70
C TYR A 198 -19.56 3.43 -1.53
N ALA A 199 -20.74 3.23 -0.93
CA ALA A 199 -20.91 2.40 0.27
C ALA A 199 -20.30 1.00 0.16
N SER A 200 -20.48 0.33 -0.98
CA SER A 200 -19.95 -1.03 -1.23
C SER A 200 -18.42 -1.07 -1.42
N GLN A 201 -17.83 0.07 -1.75
CA GLN A 201 -16.38 0.21 -1.96
C GLN A 201 -15.67 0.86 -0.76
N LEU A 202 -16.41 1.34 0.22
CA LEU A 202 -15.80 2.01 1.37
C LEU A 202 -15.37 0.96 2.42
N VAL A 203 -14.10 0.98 2.81
CA VAL A 203 -13.63 0.19 3.95
C VAL A 203 -14.44 0.61 5.19
N PRO A 204 -14.97 -0.34 5.98
CA PRO A 204 -15.88 -0.02 7.10
C PRO A 204 -15.25 0.82 8.22
N ALA A 205 -13.93 0.95 8.23
CA ALA A 205 -13.15 1.75 9.16
C ALA A 205 -12.48 2.94 8.49
N SER A 206 -12.22 3.98 9.29
CA SER A 206 -11.32 5.07 8.93
C SER A 206 -10.17 5.11 9.90
N ILE A 207 -8.98 5.45 9.43
CA ILE A 207 -7.81 5.61 10.30
C ILE A 207 -7.84 7.04 10.85
N HIS A 208 -7.95 7.17 12.16
CA HIS A 208 -7.96 8.47 12.80
C HIS A 208 -6.58 9.12 12.80
N ARG A 209 -6.59 10.45 12.75
CA ARG A 209 -5.35 11.23 12.87
C ARG A 209 -4.79 11.07 14.28
N ASP A 210 -3.56 10.60 14.38
CA ASP A 210 -2.86 10.35 15.64
C ASP A 210 -1.38 10.75 15.49
N SER A 211 -0.89 11.58 16.41
CA SER A 211 0.50 12.08 16.37
C SER A 211 1.52 10.95 16.61
N ARG A 212 1.11 9.83 17.25
CA ARG A 212 1.97 8.68 17.47
C ARG A 212 2.44 8.04 16.17
N VAL A 213 1.67 8.17 15.06
CA VAL A 213 2.08 7.67 13.75
C VAL A 213 3.35 8.37 13.26
N SER A 214 3.42 9.70 13.35
CA SER A 214 4.62 10.47 12.98
C SER A 214 5.76 10.28 13.98
N GLN A 215 5.46 10.13 15.26
CA GLN A 215 6.46 9.80 16.28
C GLN A 215 7.06 8.42 16.01
N ALA A 216 6.25 7.41 15.73
CA ALA A 216 6.71 6.07 15.40
C ALA A 216 7.68 6.06 14.22
N LEU A 217 7.37 6.81 13.15
CA LEU A 217 8.26 6.96 12.00
C LEU A 217 9.60 7.60 12.37
N ALA A 218 9.61 8.59 13.26
CA ALA A 218 10.84 9.20 13.73
C ALA A 218 11.76 8.21 14.51
N PHE A 219 11.19 7.12 15.01
CA PHE A 219 11.90 6.00 15.63
C PHE A 219 12.05 4.79 14.68
N GLU A 220 11.78 4.99 13.39
CA GLU A 220 11.85 3.96 12.35
C GLU A 220 11.06 2.68 12.71
N ARG A 221 9.84 2.86 13.25
CA ARG A 221 8.99 1.76 13.70
C ARG A 221 7.56 1.93 13.22
N PRO A 222 6.84 0.83 12.93
CA PRO A 222 5.39 0.87 12.77
C PRO A 222 4.71 1.36 14.05
N VAL A 223 3.62 2.11 13.91
CA VAL A 223 2.87 2.62 15.08
C VAL A 223 2.33 1.48 15.96
N LEU A 224 2.04 0.33 15.37
CA LEU A 224 1.62 -0.90 16.04
C LEU A 224 2.68 -1.45 17.03
N GLN A 225 3.96 -1.13 16.80
CA GLN A 225 5.07 -1.52 17.69
C GLN A 225 5.44 -0.37 18.64
N TYR A 226 5.24 0.87 18.20
CA TYR A 226 5.57 2.05 19.00
C TYR A 226 4.53 2.29 20.11
N GLU A 227 3.23 2.29 19.75
CA GLU A 227 2.11 2.52 20.68
C GLU A 227 0.89 1.67 20.27
N PRO A 228 0.86 0.37 20.64
CA PRO A 228 -0.17 -0.56 20.20
C PRO A 228 -1.59 -0.18 20.58
N GLY A 229 -1.76 0.56 21.69
CA GLY A 229 -3.06 0.98 22.22
C GLY A 229 -3.57 2.31 21.69
N CYS A 230 -2.82 3.01 20.85
CA CYS A 230 -3.28 4.28 20.31
C CYS A 230 -4.41 4.11 19.28
N LYS A 231 -5.17 5.18 19.04
CA LYS A 231 -6.34 5.12 18.17
C LYS A 231 -6.00 4.66 16.74
N ALA A 232 -4.92 5.19 16.17
CA ALA A 232 -4.49 4.78 14.84
C ALA A 232 -4.10 3.29 14.77
N SER A 233 -3.42 2.77 15.81
CA SER A 233 -3.05 1.34 15.89
C SER A 233 -4.27 0.44 15.90
N LEU A 234 -5.30 0.78 16.69
CA LEU A 234 -6.54 0.02 16.75
C LEU A 234 -7.31 0.05 15.43
N ASP A 235 -7.37 1.22 14.78
CA ASP A 235 -8.03 1.36 13.48
C ASP A 235 -7.30 0.53 12.39
N ILE A 236 -5.97 0.55 12.37
CA ILE A 236 -5.16 -0.24 11.42
C ILE A 236 -5.37 -1.74 11.65
N GLN A 237 -5.43 -2.17 12.90
CA GLN A 237 -5.73 -3.57 13.23
C GLN A 237 -7.11 -3.98 12.70
N TYR A 238 -8.11 -3.12 12.86
CA TYR A 238 -9.45 -3.38 12.31
C TYR A 238 -9.45 -3.49 10.78
N VAL A 239 -8.70 -2.63 10.08
CA VAL A 239 -8.55 -2.71 8.62
C VAL A 239 -7.88 -4.02 8.21
N ALA A 240 -6.85 -4.47 8.93
CA ALA A 240 -6.21 -5.77 8.66
C ALA A 240 -7.19 -6.94 8.85
N ASP A 241 -8.02 -6.91 9.90
CA ASP A 241 -9.06 -7.93 10.11
C ASP A 241 -10.09 -7.91 8.97
N TRP A 242 -10.51 -6.73 8.53
CA TRP A 242 -11.41 -6.61 7.38
C TRP A 242 -10.77 -7.17 6.10
N ILE A 243 -9.49 -6.90 5.84
CA ILE A 243 -8.79 -7.46 4.68
C ILE A 243 -8.83 -8.99 4.72
N ILE A 244 -8.49 -9.61 5.85
CA ILE A 244 -8.48 -11.07 5.99
C ILE A 244 -9.89 -11.64 5.74
N ASN A 245 -10.89 -11.12 6.45
CA ASN A 245 -12.26 -11.63 6.37
C ASN A 245 -12.89 -11.47 4.96
N SER A 246 -12.53 -10.41 4.24
CA SER A 246 -13.04 -10.15 2.90
C SER A 246 -12.31 -10.95 1.80
N THR A 247 -11.23 -11.65 2.12
CA THR A 247 -10.52 -12.54 1.18
C THR A 247 -10.89 -14.02 1.37
N GLU A 248 -11.57 -14.36 2.45
CA GLU A 248 -12.00 -15.73 2.78
C GLU A 248 -13.46 -16.00 2.34
N GLN A 249 -14.16 -14.99 1.78
CA GLN A 249 -15.50 -15.09 1.20
C GLN A 249 -15.43 -15.30 -0.32
#